data_d1a2658b74bc9f5dab42e89314ee5e46
#
_entry.id   d1a2658b74bc9f5dab42e89314ee5e46
#
_cell.length_a   1.000
_cell.length_b   1.000
_cell.length_c   1.000
_cell.angle_alpha   90.00
_cell.angle_beta   90.00
_cell.angle_gamma   90.00
#
_symmetry.space_group_name_H-M   'P 1'
#
loop_
_entity.id
_entity.type
_entity.pdbx_description
1 polymer ?
#
loop_
_entity_poly.entity_id
_entity_poly.type
_entity_poly.pdbx_seq_one_letter_code
_entity_poly.pdbx_strand_id
1 'polypeptide(L)'
;MKKIIAMVALVFSCMLAYAQTNGEVIVMNKAMFIKDVFDYEKSQDWKYKGDKPAIIDLYADWCGPCRMTAPIMKDLAKEYAGKIVIYKVNVDKERELA
;
A
#
# COMPACT_ATOMS: atom_id res chain seq x y z
N MET A 1 -9.18 35.34 17.36
CA MET A 1 -8.90 35.05 15.95
C MET A 1 -7.68 34.20 15.72
N LYS A 2 -6.53 34.48 16.35
CA LYS A 2 -5.30 33.65 16.16
C LYS A 2 -5.46 32.19 16.62
N LYS A 3 -6.26 31.92 17.64
CA LYS A 3 -6.51 30.55 18.15
C LYS A 3 -7.36 29.69 17.21
N ILE A 4 -8.28 30.30 16.46
CA ILE A 4 -9.15 29.61 15.50
C ILE A 4 -8.35 29.17 14.27
N ILE A 5 -7.43 30.01 13.80
CA ILE A 5 -6.57 29.72 12.64
C ILE A 5 -5.64 28.53 12.95
N ALA A 6 -5.10 28.43 14.16
CA ALA A 6 -4.26 27.33 14.59
C ALA A 6 -5.03 26.00 14.65
N MET A 7 -6.30 26.02 15.11
CA MET A 7 -7.16 24.83 15.13
C MET A 7 -7.52 24.34 13.73
N VAL A 8 -7.81 25.23 12.80
CA VAL A 8 -8.12 24.90 11.41
C VAL A 8 -6.91 24.27 10.72
N ALA A 9 -5.69 24.80 10.95
CA ALA A 9 -4.47 24.24 10.42
C ALA A 9 -4.18 22.83 10.95
N LEU A 10 -4.48 22.55 12.22
CA LEU A 10 -4.30 21.23 12.83
C LEU A 10 -5.27 20.20 12.25
N VAL A 11 -6.53 20.56 12.05
CA VAL A 11 -7.56 19.70 11.44
C VAL A 11 -7.19 19.39 9.99
N PHE A 12 -6.69 20.36 9.24
CA PHE A 12 -6.26 20.19 7.87
C PHE A 12 -5.04 19.25 7.77
N SER A 13 -4.09 19.35 8.69
CA SER A 13 -2.94 18.46 8.77
C SER A 13 -3.34 17.01 9.05
N CYS A 14 -4.32 16.77 9.93
CA CYS A 14 -4.88 15.44 10.18
C CYS A 14 -5.60 14.87 8.95
N MET A 15 -6.34 15.68 8.21
CA MET A 15 -7.01 15.25 6.98
C MET A 15 -6.02 14.82 5.89
N LEU A 16 -4.88 15.49 5.76
CA LEU A 16 -3.83 15.11 4.82
C LEU A 16 -3.20 13.75 5.17
N ALA A 17 -3.05 13.43 6.45
CA ALA A 17 -2.56 12.13 6.89
C ALA A 17 -3.53 11.00 6.54
N TYR A 18 -4.83 11.24 6.61
CA TYR A 18 -5.86 10.27 6.18
C TYR A 18 -5.93 10.09 4.66
N ALA A 19 -5.60 11.10 3.88
CA ALA A 19 -5.61 11.05 2.42
C ALA A 19 -4.55 10.10 1.84
N GLN A 20 -3.54 9.69 2.63
CA GLN A 20 -2.50 8.74 2.21
C GLN A 20 -2.99 7.28 2.18
N THR A 21 -4.16 6.98 2.74
CA THR A 21 -4.77 5.65 2.77
C THR A 21 -6.13 5.67 2.07
N ASN A 22 -6.15 6.05 0.80
CA ASN A 22 -7.37 6.40 0.06
C ASN A 22 -8.11 5.20 -0.55
N GLY A 23 -7.78 3.98 -0.17
CA GLY A 23 -8.47 2.79 -0.65
C GLY A 23 -8.12 2.38 -2.08
N GLU A 24 -6.93 2.70 -2.55
CA GLU A 24 -6.41 2.28 -3.85
C GLU A 24 -5.44 1.11 -3.72
N VAL A 25 -5.35 0.30 -4.79
CA VAL A 25 -4.29 -0.70 -4.93
C VAL A 25 -3.00 0.02 -5.35
N ILE A 26 -1.94 -0.19 -4.59
CA ILE A 26 -0.66 0.51 -4.77
C ILE A 26 0.28 -0.36 -5.61
N VAL A 27 0.79 0.19 -6.71
CA VAL A 27 1.83 -0.47 -7.51
C VAL A 27 3.14 -0.45 -6.72
N MET A 28 3.68 -1.64 -6.44
CA MET A 28 4.86 -1.79 -5.61
C MET A 28 6.08 -2.20 -6.44
N ASN A 29 7.20 -1.56 -6.17
CA ASN A 29 8.51 -1.96 -6.68
C ASN A 29 9.38 -2.48 -5.51
N LYS A 30 10.60 -2.94 -5.84
CA LYS A 30 11.56 -3.44 -4.85
C LYS A 30 11.84 -2.41 -3.74
N ALA A 31 12.09 -1.16 -4.11
CA ALA A 31 12.42 -0.12 -3.14
C ALA A 31 11.29 0.13 -2.14
N MET A 32 10.05 0.11 -2.61
CA MET A 32 8.88 0.24 -1.76
C MET A 32 8.70 -0.96 -0.83
N PHE A 33 8.95 -2.17 -1.32
CA PHE A 33 8.89 -3.38 -0.50
C PHE A 33 9.89 -3.31 0.65
N ILE A 34 11.13 -2.96 0.35
CA ILE A 34 12.21 -2.85 1.36
C ILE A 34 11.87 -1.78 2.39
N LYS A 35 11.32 -0.66 1.95
CA LYS A 35 10.97 0.46 2.83
C LYS A 35 9.73 0.17 3.69
N ASP A 36 8.68 -0.39 3.11
CA ASP A 36 7.35 -0.42 3.74
C ASP A 36 6.94 -1.79 4.25
N VAL A 37 7.54 -2.87 3.77
CA VAL A 37 7.15 -4.24 4.12
C VAL A 37 8.24 -4.96 4.91
N PHE A 38 9.36 -5.22 4.27
CA PHE A 38 10.45 -5.96 4.90
C PHE A 38 11.77 -5.74 4.16
N ASP A 39 12.81 -5.36 4.89
CA ASP A 39 14.14 -5.21 4.32
C ASP A 39 14.92 -6.53 4.40
N TYR A 40 14.74 -7.37 3.37
CA TYR A 40 15.38 -8.67 3.27
C TYR A 40 16.87 -8.59 2.94
N GLU A 41 17.36 -7.43 2.54
CA GLU A 41 18.80 -7.21 2.30
C GLU A 41 19.58 -7.06 3.61
N LYS A 42 18.94 -6.57 4.66
CA LYS A 42 19.57 -6.33 5.97
C LYS A 42 19.30 -7.42 7.01
N SER A 43 18.22 -8.18 6.87
CA SER A 43 17.82 -9.18 7.85
C SER A 43 17.34 -10.46 7.17
N GLN A 44 17.68 -11.62 7.76
CA GLN A 44 17.19 -12.93 7.33
C GLN A 44 15.87 -13.29 8.02
N ASP A 45 15.60 -12.68 9.16
CA ASP A 45 14.40 -12.94 9.94
C ASP A 45 13.27 -12.00 9.49
N TRP A 46 12.14 -12.58 9.14
CA TRP A 46 10.96 -11.82 8.72
C TRP A 46 10.52 -10.86 9.81
N LYS A 47 10.37 -9.59 9.45
CA LYS A 47 9.88 -8.55 10.34
C LYS A 47 9.12 -7.52 9.54
N TYR A 48 7.80 -7.62 9.54
CA TYR A 48 6.93 -6.67 8.83
C TYR A 48 7.05 -5.27 9.45
N LYS A 49 7.26 -4.28 8.59
CA LYS A 49 7.44 -2.88 9.00
C LYS A 49 6.15 -2.09 9.14
N GLY A 50 5.06 -2.55 8.53
CA GLY A 50 3.80 -1.85 8.54
C GLY A 50 3.05 -1.99 9.86
N ASP A 51 2.10 -1.08 10.06
CA ASP A 51 1.20 -1.09 11.22
C ASP A 51 -0.18 -1.68 10.90
N LYS A 52 -0.49 -1.88 9.62
CA LYS A 52 -1.76 -2.44 9.14
C LYS A 52 -1.50 -3.72 8.36
N PRO A 53 -2.45 -4.67 8.37
CA PRO A 53 -2.35 -5.85 7.50
C PRO A 53 -2.20 -5.43 6.03
N ALA A 54 -1.37 -6.15 5.29
CA ALA A 54 -1.13 -5.87 3.88
C ALA A 54 -1.36 -7.13 3.05
N ILE A 55 -1.93 -6.93 1.86
CA ILE A 55 -2.06 -7.95 0.82
C ILE A 55 -1.10 -7.58 -0.30
N ILE A 56 -0.31 -8.53 -0.76
CA ILE A 56 0.57 -8.35 -1.91
C ILE A 56 0.10 -9.28 -3.01
N ASP A 57 -0.44 -8.69 -4.08
CA ASP A 57 -0.91 -9.39 -5.27
C ASP A 57 0.23 -9.48 -6.29
N LEU A 58 0.69 -10.69 -6.55
CA LEU A 58 1.72 -10.97 -7.56
C LEU A 58 1.02 -11.26 -8.89
N TYR A 59 1.24 -10.43 -9.88
CA TYR A 59 0.56 -10.55 -11.17
C TYR A 59 1.53 -10.39 -12.34
N ALA A 60 1.05 -10.77 -13.53
CA ALA A 60 1.72 -10.53 -14.80
C ALA A 60 0.68 -10.15 -15.87
N ASP A 61 1.09 -9.42 -16.90
CA ASP A 61 0.18 -8.98 -17.96
C ASP A 61 -0.39 -10.14 -18.77
N TRP A 62 0.35 -11.24 -18.87
CA TRP A 62 -0.06 -12.46 -19.56
C TRP A 62 -0.93 -13.40 -18.69
N CYS A 63 -1.14 -13.08 -17.45
CA CYS A 63 -1.87 -13.94 -16.52
C CYS A 63 -3.37 -13.70 -16.64
N GLY A 64 -4.11 -14.66 -17.23
CA GLY A 64 -5.56 -14.59 -17.37
C GLY A 64 -6.31 -14.50 -16.04
N PRO A 65 -6.07 -15.41 -15.07
CA PRO A 65 -6.71 -15.35 -13.76
C PRO A 65 -6.42 -14.06 -12.98
N CYS A 66 -5.25 -13.46 -13.16
CA CYS A 66 -4.90 -12.18 -12.52
C CYS A 66 -5.83 -11.04 -12.96
N ARG A 67 -6.28 -11.07 -14.22
CA ARG A 67 -7.22 -10.07 -14.74
C ARG A 67 -8.60 -10.16 -14.07
N MET A 68 -9.00 -11.36 -13.67
CA MET A 68 -10.24 -11.58 -12.93
C MET A 68 -10.12 -11.14 -11.48
N THR A 69 -8.94 -11.27 -10.90
CA THR A 69 -8.65 -10.88 -9.51
C THR A 69 -8.51 -9.35 -9.34
N ALA A 70 -8.02 -8.65 -10.36
CA ALA A 70 -7.74 -7.22 -10.29
C ALA A 70 -8.96 -6.36 -9.84
N PRO A 71 -10.18 -6.54 -10.40
CA PRO A 71 -11.35 -5.80 -9.92
C PRO A 71 -11.70 -6.12 -8.47
N ILE A 72 -11.52 -7.38 -8.04
CA ILE A 72 -11.78 -7.81 -6.67
C ILE A 72 -10.84 -7.09 -5.70
N MET A 73 -9.55 -6.98 -6.04
CA MET A 73 -8.57 -6.25 -5.24
C MET A 73 -8.91 -4.77 -5.13
N LYS A 74 -9.38 -4.16 -6.21
CA LYS A 74 -9.83 -2.77 -6.20
C LYS A 74 -11.03 -2.56 -5.26
N ASP A 75 -11.99 -3.46 -5.30
CA ASP A 75 -13.17 -3.40 -4.45
C ASP A 75 -12.80 -3.58 -2.97
N LEU A 76 -11.92 -4.54 -2.67
CA LEU A 76 -11.41 -4.74 -1.31
C LEU A 76 -10.64 -3.54 -0.80
N ALA A 77 -9.82 -2.91 -1.65
CA ALA A 77 -9.07 -1.71 -1.27
C ALA A 77 -10.00 -0.56 -0.87
N LYS A 78 -11.11 -0.41 -1.56
CA LYS A 78 -12.12 0.61 -1.23
C LYS A 78 -12.90 0.26 0.04
N GLU A 79 -13.33 -1.00 0.16
CA GLU A 79 -14.13 -1.47 1.30
C GLU A 79 -13.35 -1.37 2.61
N TYR A 80 -12.06 -1.71 2.58
CA TYR A 80 -11.20 -1.70 3.76
C TYR A 80 -10.22 -0.52 3.80
N ALA A 81 -10.56 0.58 3.13
CA ALA A 81 -9.74 1.79 3.12
C ALA A 81 -9.39 2.23 4.55
N GLY A 82 -8.11 2.46 4.80
CA GLY A 82 -7.60 2.82 6.12
C GLY A 82 -7.43 1.66 7.10
N LYS A 83 -7.91 0.44 6.77
CA LYS A 83 -7.81 -0.74 7.65
C LYS A 83 -6.77 -1.74 7.15
N ILE A 84 -6.64 -1.90 5.84
CA ILE A 84 -5.63 -2.75 5.20
C ILE A 84 -4.99 -1.98 4.06
N VAL A 85 -3.82 -2.46 3.65
CA VAL A 85 -3.11 -1.93 2.48
C VAL A 85 -3.02 -3.04 1.44
N ILE A 86 -3.33 -2.74 0.19
CA ILE A 86 -3.22 -3.70 -0.91
C ILE A 86 -2.18 -3.19 -1.91
N TYR A 87 -1.16 -4.00 -2.13
CA TYR A 87 -0.10 -3.76 -3.09
C TYR A 87 -0.22 -4.74 -4.25
N LYS A 88 0.20 -4.33 -5.44
CA LYS A 88 0.36 -5.21 -6.58
C LYS A 88 1.78 -5.15 -7.11
N VAL A 89 2.36 -6.33 -7.41
CA VAL A 89 3.73 -6.47 -7.90
C VAL A 89 3.68 -7.17 -9.26
N ASN A 90 4.18 -6.50 -10.29
CA ASN A 90 4.36 -7.11 -11.61
C ASN A 90 5.62 -7.98 -11.58
N VAL A 91 5.46 -9.30 -11.65
CA VAL A 91 6.56 -10.25 -11.51
C VAL A 91 7.56 -10.19 -12.66
N ASP A 92 7.15 -9.70 -13.84
CA ASP A 92 8.04 -9.54 -14.99
C ASP A 92 8.94 -8.31 -14.87
N LYS A 93 8.42 -7.25 -14.25
CA LYS A 93 9.17 -6.01 -14.01
C LYS A 93 9.99 -6.08 -12.71
N GLU A 94 9.51 -6.79 -11.72
CA GLU A 94 10.13 -6.90 -10.40
C GLU A 94 10.60 -8.33 -10.14
N ARG A 95 11.47 -8.84 -11.00
CA ARG A 95 11.95 -10.25 -10.97
C ARG A 95 12.69 -10.61 -9.69
N GLU A 96 13.54 -9.70 -9.22
CA GLU A 96 14.31 -9.93 -8.00
C GLU A 96 13.39 -9.99 -6.77
N LEU A 97 12.43 -9.08 -6.70
CA LEU A 97 11.47 -9.04 -5.60
C LEU A 97 10.59 -10.30 -5.60
N ALA A 98 10.12 -10.71 -6.78
CA ALA A 98 9.29 -11.91 -6.92
C ALA A 98 10.04 -13.18 -6.58
#